data_1e257323802926a6d57c3fcf0d5a17ff
#
_entry.id   1e257323802926a6d57c3fcf0d5a17ff
#
_cell.length_a   1.000
_cell.length_b   1.000
_cell.length_c   1.000
_cell.angle_alpha   90.00
_cell.angle_beta   90.00
_cell.angle_gamma   90.00
#
_symmetry.space_group_name_H-M   'P 1'
#
loop_
_entity.id
_entity.type
_entity.pdbx_description
1 polymer ?
#
loop_
_entity_poly.entity_id
_entity_poly.type
_entity_poly.pdbx_seq_one_letter_code
_entity_poly.pdbx_strand_id
1 'polypeptide(L)'
;MVEQIFMGKDGFHWFIGVVEDRNDPLKVGRVRVRAVGYHTENKTILPTEDLPWATVMTSTESSGMSGLGTTPHFLVLGTHIVGFFRDVDCQEPVIMGALPGAPGQYGNPNVGFADPTRRSEDTSEVDYNRSYYPKTPEESDINELARGSLTATNPNFREGTRHVDVAAAGRDQFTVSTVNEDLTIDAVTFNTFSEPRVANSDNTISGTYKPTYPLNHVYETETGHLMEFDDTPDHARINIFHNSGTYMELSKNGTRVNHTAGDEHNTALNRFTNIKDNETLTVNGSMKILVNTDRIEGQNFDIQIDDGANLNIQVDRGAANIVVKGNVNLKADGDLNANAANISLNSEGKFNMIAGSDIKISGASVDIDGTPIDLN
;
A
#
# COMPACT_ATOMS: atom_id res chain seq x y z
N MET A 1 13.09 -7.57 -59.81
CA MET A 1 11.82 -7.44 -59.07
C MET A 1 12.10 -8.02 -57.71
N VAL A 2 12.10 -7.23 -56.69
CA VAL A 2 12.16 -7.76 -55.32
C VAL A 2 10.81 -8.40 -55.06
N GLU A 3 10.79 -9.72 -54.89
CA GLU A 3 9.58 -10.44 -54.52
C GLU A 3 9.13 -9.97 -53.16
N GLN A 4 8.04 -9.24 -53.07
CA GLN A 4 7.46 -8.82 -51.78
C GLN A 4 6.82 -10.06 -51.17
N ILE A 5 7.47 -10.65 -50.20
CA ILE A 5 6.96 -11.75 -49.41
C ILE A 5 6.11 -11.17 -48.28
N PHE A 6 4.82 -11.40 -48.36
CA PHE A 6 3.89 -11.04 -47.28
C PHE A 6 3.75 -12.20 -46.30
N MET A 7 3.81 -11.87 -45.03
CA MET A 7 3.52 -12.79 -43.93
C MET A 7 2.18 -13.52 -44.17
N GLY A 8 2.20 -14.85 -44.09
CA GLY A 8 1.04 -15.71 -44.29
C GLY A 8 0.67 -16.02 -45.72
N LYS A 9 1.27 -15.43 -46.75
CA LYS A 9 1.01 -15.75 -48.14
C LYS A 9 1.66 -17.09 -48.55
N ASP A 10 2.88 -17.32 -48.08
CA ASP A 10 3.70 -18.48 -48.40
C ASP A 10 3.94 -19.39 -47.19
N GLY A 11 3.18 -19.19 -46.08
CA GLY A 11 3.28 -19.92 -44.83
C GLY A 11 3.85 -19.10 -43.69
N PHE A 12 3.85 -19.69 -42.49
CA PHE A 12 4.43 -19.14 -41.27
C PHE A 12 5.60 -19.97 -40.79
N HIS A 13 6.71 -19.33 -40.51
CA HIS A 13 7.83 -19.96 -39.81
C HIS A 13 7.69 -19.72 -38.31
N TRP A 14 7.00 -20.63 -37.64
CA TRP A 14 6.81 -20.59 -36.17
C TRP A 14 8.08 -21.06 -35.47
N PHE A 15 8.29 -20.47 -34.28
CA PHE A 15 9.34 -20.92 -33.40
C PHE A 15 8.93 -20.84 -31.92
N ILE A 16 9.59 -21.63 -31.10
CA ILE A 16 9.68 -21.48 -29.66
C ILE A 16 11.07 -20.96 -29.38
N GLY A 17 11.24 -20.08 -28.41
CA GLY A 17 12.55 -19.52 -28.10
C GLY A 17 12.64 -19.07 -26.66
N VAL A 18 13.81 -18.58 -26.31
CA VAL A 18 14.11 -18.05 -24.97
C VAL A 18 14.64 -16.63 -25.09
N VAL A 19 14.14 -15.73 -24.24
CA VAL A 19 14.58 -14.34 -24.18
C VAL A 19 15.98 -14.29 -23.56
N GLU A 20 16.94 -13.70 -24.25
CA GLU A 20 18.33 -13.56 -23.79
C GLU A 20 18.75 -12.10 -23.51
N ASP A 21 18.08 -11.11 -24.12
CA ASP A 21 18.34 -9.69 -23.89
C ASP A 21 17.06 -8.87 -24.05
N ARG A 22 16.85 -7.93 -23.18
CA ARG A 22 15.71 -6.99 -23.20
C ARG A 22 16.10 -5.52 -23.18
N ASN A 23 17.41 -5.25 -23.22
CA ASN A 23 17.93 -3.89 -23.18
C ASN A 23 17.94 -3.26 -24.58
N ASP A 24 16.75 -3.10 -25.17
CA ASP A 24 16.57 -2.51 -26.50
C ASP A 24 17.15 -1.09 -26.58
N PRO A 25 18.18 -0.84 -27.41
CA PRO A 25 18.80 0.48 -27.51
C PRO A 25 17.86 1.53 -28.06
N LEU A 26 16.83 1.15 -28.85
CA LEU A 26 15.81 2.05 -29.36
C LEU A 26 14.67 2.30 -28.37
N LYS A 27 14.60 1.53 -27.26
CA LYS A 27 13.55 1.63 -26.25
C LYS A 27 12.12 1.52 -26.82
N VAL A 28 11.95 0.66 -27.83
CA VAL A 28 10.65 0.38 -28.46
C VAL A 28 10.06 -0.98 -28.01
N GLY A 29 10.60 -1.57 -26.96
CA GLY A 29 10.08 -2.80 -26.36
C GLY A 29 10.45 -4.08 -27.11
N ARG A 30 11.57 -4.11 -27.84
CA ARG A 30 12.08 -5.33 -28.48
C ARG A 30 12.93 -6.14 -27.50
N VAL A 31 13.04 -7.42 -27.76
CA VAL A 31 13.93 -8.34 -27.04
C VAL A 31 14.74 -9.18 -28.01
N ARG A 32 15.90 -9.71 -27.58
CA ARG A 32 16.63 -10.69 -28.35
C ARG A 32 16.23 -12.09 -27.91
N VAL A 33 15.92 -12.93 -28.88
CA VAL A 33 15.40 -14.27 -28.65
C VAL A 33 16.26 -15.27 -29.39
N ARG A 34 16.67 -16.33 -28.71
CA ARG A 34 17.26 -17.49 -29.34
C ARG A 34 16.13 -18.47 -29.71
N ALA A 35 15.91 -18.64 -31.01
CA ALA A 35 14.84 -19.47 -31.56
C ALA A 35 15.29 -20.92 -31.71
N VAL A 36 14.54 -21.86 -31.13
CA VAL A 36 14.83 -23.31 -31.21
C VAL A 36 14.69 -23.80 -32.66
N GLY A 37 15.68 -24.55 -33.09
CA GLY A 37 15.73 -25.08 -34.46
C GLY A 37 16.28 -24.12 -35.50
N TYR A 38 16.36 -22.83 -35.20
CA TYR A 38 16.92 -21.80 -36.09
C TYR A 38 18.30 -21.31 -35.60
N HIS A 39 18.48 -21.16 -34.30
CA HIS A 39 19.72 -20.69 -33.70
C HIS A 39 20.43 -21.83 -32.97
N THR A 40 21.76 -21.82 -32.98
CA THR A 40 22.57 -22.74 -32.17
C THR A 40 22.54 -22.38 -30.69
N GLU A 41 22.61 -23.36 -29.80
CA GLU A 41 22.80 -23.17 -28.36
C GLU A 41 24.19 -22.64 -27.97
N ASN A 42 25.16 -22.84 -28.88
CA ASN A 42 26.55 -22.45 -28.64
C ASN A 42 26.71 -20.93 -28.77
N LYS A 43 26.80 -20.25 -27.62
CA LYS A 43 26.98 -18.79 -27.55
C LYS A 43 28.34 -18.31 -28.10
N THR A 44 29.33 -19.19 -28.25
CA THR A 44 30.60 -18.83 -28.89
C THR A 44 30.43 -18.71 -30.41
N ILE A 45 29.53 -19.49 -31.01
CA ILE A 45 29.25 -19.45 -32.47
C ILE A 45 28.24 -18.33 -32.79
N LEU A 46 27.22 -18.19 -31.97
CA LEU A 46 26.20 -17.15 -32.10
C LEU A 46 26.01 -16.48 -30.75
N PRO A 47 26.73 -15.39 -30.47
CA PRO A 47 26.61 -14.62 -29.24
C PRO A 47 25.22 -13.98 -29.11
N THR A 48 24.81 -13.65 -27.88
CA THR A 48 23.52 -13.00 -27.62
C THR A 48 23.38 -11.66 -28.34
N GLU A 49 24.47 -10.90 -28.45
CA GLU A 49 24.54 -9.61 -29.15
C GLU A 49 24.31 -9.70 -30.65
N ASP A 50 24.50 -10.87 -31.25
CA ASP A 50 24.27 -11.10 -32.68
C ASP A 50 22.86 -11.64 -33.01
N LEU A 51 22.07 -11.97 -31.99
CA LEU A 51 20.66 -12.36 -32.18
C LEU A 51 19.83 -11.18 -32.71
N PRO A 52 18.88 -11.43 -33.64
CA PRO A 52 18.01 -10.38 -34.14
C PRO A 52 17.07 -9.86 -33.02
N TRP A 53 16.73 -8.58 -33.12
CA TRP A 53 15.73 -7.97 -32.23
C TRP A 53 14.31 -8.38 -32.64
N ALA A 54 13.60 -9.06 -31.75
CA ALA A 54 12.22 -9.45 -31.91
C ALA A 54 11.27 -8.33 -31.47
N THR A 55 10.25 -8.09 -32.30
CA THR A 55 9.11 -7.24 -31.93
C THR A 55 8.17 -8.05 -31.04
N VAL A 56 7.71 -7.46 -29.93
CA VAL A 56 6.73 -8.11 -29.06
C VAL A 56 5.33 -7.62 -29.43
N MET A 57 4.42 -8.54 -29.75
CA MET A 57 3.00 -8.23 -29.94
C MET A 57 2.39 -7.84 -28.60
N THR A 58 1.65 -6.75 -28.60
CA THR A 58 0.78 -6.37 -27.48
C THR A 58 -0.62 -6.94 -27.68
N SER A 59 -1.35 -7.17 -26.58
CA SER A 59 -2.76 -7.58 -26.67
C SER A 59 -3.60 -6.46 -27.31
N THR A 60 -4.79 -6.83 -27.81
CA THR A 60 -5.76 -5.84 -28.35
C THR A 60 -6.33 -4.91 -27.29
N GLU A 61 -6.06 -5.16 -26.02
CA GLU A 61 -6.38 -4.27 -24.88
C GLU A 61 -5.35 -3.15 -24.73
N SER A 62 -4.24 -3.21 -25.44
CA SER A 62 -3.22 -2.16 -25.51
C SER A 62 -3.21 -1.57 -26.91
N SER A 63 -3.24 -0.25 -27.01
CA SER A 63 -3.26 0.42 -28.35
C SER A 63 -1.97 0.21 -29.13
N GLY A 64 -0.86 -0.07 -28.45
CA GLY A 64 0.47 -0.18 -29.07
C GLY A 64 0.94 1.14 -29.72
N MET A 65 0.33 2.28 -29.39
CA MET A 65 0.60 3.58 -29.99
C MET A 65 0.72 4.67 -28.92
N SER A 66 1.71 5.53 -29.06
CA SER A 66 1.92 6.69 -28.18
C SER A 66 2.00 6.38 -26.67
N GLY A 67 2.43 5.17 -26.33
CA GLY A 67 2.54 4.71 -24.93
C GLY A 67 1.21 4.40 -24.25
N LEU A 68 0.10 4.38 -24.98
CA LEU A 68 -1.20 4.03 -24.44
C LEU A 68 -1.35 2.51 -24.29
N GLY A 69 -1.82 2.07 -23.13
CA GLY A 69 -1.96 0.66 -22.78
C GLY A 69 -0.81 0.15 -21.89
N THR A 70 -0.59 -1.16 -21.89
CA THR A 70 0.49 -1.79 -21.10
C THR A 70 1.79 -1.75 -21.86
N THR A 71 2.72 -0.91 -21.45
CA THR A 71 4.06 -0.76 -22.05
C THR A 71 5.11 -0.44 -20.97
N PRO A 72 6.35 -0.96 -21.09
CA PRO A 72 6.74 -2.06 -21.97
C PRO A 72 6.13 -3.39 -21.53
N HIS A 73 6.37 -4.45 -22.30
CA HIS A 73 5.98 -5.81 -21.91
C HIS A 73 6.72 -6.29 -20.63
N PHE A 74 6.21 -7.37 -20.01
CA PHE A 74 6.79 -7.96 -18.79
C PHE A 74 7.75 -9.13 -19.06
N LEU A 75 8.20 -9.34 -20.31
CA LEU A 75 9.15 -10.41 -20.60
C LEU A 75 10.48 -10.16 -19.90
N VAL A 76 10.99 -11.18 -19.24
CA VAL A 76 12.26 -11.19 -18.54
C VAL A 76 13.23 -12.18 -19.19
N LEU A 77 14.50 -12.11 -18.82
CA LEU A 77 15.52 -13.04 -19.29
C LEU A 77 15.13 -14.46 -18.88
N GLY A 78 15.31 -15.43 -19.78
CA GLY A 78 14.94 -16.81 -19.55
C GLY A 78 13.48 -17.14 -19.83
N THR A 79 12.62 -16.15 -20.15
CA THR A 79 11.24 -16.41 -20.52
C THR A 79 11.16 -17.24 -21.78
N HIS A 80 10.47 -18.39 -21.72
CA HIS A 80 10.10 -19.16 -22.90
C HIS A 80 8.97 -18.46 -23.63
N ILE A 81 9.09 -18.37 -24.96
CA ILE A 81 8.12 -17.67 -25.80
C ILE A 81 7.73 -18.49 -27.04
N VAL A 82 6.61 -18.14 -27.60
CA VAL A 82 6.20 -18.58 -28.95
C VAL A 82 6.14 -17.34 -29.86
N GLY A 83 6.59 -17.50 -31.09
CA GLY A 83 6.60 -16.46 -32.09
C GLY A 83 6.65 -16.97 -33.52
N PHE A 84 6.86 -16.07 -34.47
CA PHE A 84 7.02 -16.35 -35.87
C PHE A 84 7.97 -15.34 -36.52
N PHE A 85 8.55 -15.69 -37.67
CA PHE A 85 9.30 -14.77 -38.50
C PHE A 85 8.41 -14.14 -39.57
N ARG A 86 8.59 -12.83 -39.81
CA ARG A 86 7.87 -12.09 -40.86
C ARG A 86 8.55 -12.25 -42.23
N ASP A 87 9.80 -12.66 -42.21
CA ASP A 87 10.66 -12.77 -43.40
C ASP A 87 11.14 -14.20 -43.63
N VAL A 88 11.55 -14.49 -44.85
CA VAL A 88 12.07 -15.82 -45.27
C VAL A 88 13.45 -16.10 -44.68
N ASP A 89 14.22 -15.05 -44.49
CA ASP A 89 15.60 -15.14 -43.98
C ASP A 89 15.63 -15.30 -42.45
N CYS A 90 14.48 -15.32 -41.80
CA CYS A 90 14.31 -15.49 -40.34
C CYS A 90 15.07 -14.46 -39.50
N GLN A 91 15.12 -13.19 -40.00
CA GLN A 91 15.77 -12.06 -39.33
C GLN A 91 14.79 -11.11 -38.66
N GLU A 92 13.50 -11.22 -38.93
CA GLU A 92 12.45 -10.37 -38.34
C GLU A 92 11.49 -11.14 -37.43
N PRO A 93 11.95 -11.57 -36.25
CA PRO A 93 11.11 -12.32 -35.34
C PRO A 93 10.03 -11.44 -34.67
N VAL A 94 8.86 -12.02 -34.48
CA VAL A 94 7.75 -11.44 -33.72
C VAL A 94 7.34 -12.41 -32.62
N ILE A 95 7.24 -11.93 -31.39
CA ILE A 95 6.79 -12.71 -30.23
C ILE A 95 5.30 -12.52 -30.05
N MET A 96 4.57 -13.62 -29.91
CA MET A 96 3.13 -13.62 -29.67
C MET A 96 2.78 -13.74 -28.19
N GLY A 97 3.59 -14.45 -27.40
CA GLY A 97 3.31 -14.67 -25.99
C GLY A 97 4.38 -15.47 -25.27
N ALA A 98 4.29 -15.47 -23.95
CA ALA A 98 5.10 -16.29 -23.06
C ALA A 98 4.50 -17.68 -22.87
N LEU A 99 5.35 -18.66 -22.63
CA LEU A 99 4.99 -20.05 -22.35
C LEU A 99 5.46 -20.39 -20.93
N PRO A 100 4.62 -20.17 -19.91
CA PRO A 100 4.98 -20.52 -18.54
C PRO A 100 5.05 -22.03 -18.37
N GLY A 101 5.95 -22.50 -17.53
CA GLY A 101 6.18 -23.90 -17.28
C GLY A 101 6.70 -24.19 -15.87
N ALA A 102 7.24 -25.39 -15.71
CA ALA A 102 8.01 -25.79 -14.54
C ALA A 102 9.28 -26.48 -15.07
N PRO A 103 10.37 -25.73 -15.27
CA PRO A 103 11.62 -26.29 -15.80
C PRO A 103 12.20 -27.27 -14.79
N GLY A 104 12.59 -28.46 -15.27
CA GLY A 104 13.16 -29.51 -14.43
C GLY A 104 14.67 -29.44 -14.22
N GLN A 105 15.34 -28.37 -14.66
CA GLN A 105 16.79 -28.24 -14.59
C GLN A 105 17.24 -26.81 -14.32
N TYR A 106 18.38 -26.67 -13.64
CA TYR A 106 19.05 -25.38 -13.48
C TYR A 106 19.51 -24.84 -14.84
N GLY A 107 19.37 -23.53 -15.02
CA GLY A 107 19.87 -22.84 -16.18
C GLY A 107 21.42 -22.82 -16.20
N ASN A 108 22.00 -22.93 -17.38
CA ASN A 108 23.42 -22.70 -17.60
C ASN A 108 23.58 -21.38 -18.37
N PRO A 109 24.10 -20.31 -17.76
CA PRO A 109 24.22 -19.00 -18.40
C PRO A 109 25.18 -19.00 -19.61
N ASN A 110 26.03 -20.00 -19.72
CA ASN A 110 27.00 -20.12 -20.82
C ASN A 110 26.44 -20.84 -22.06
N VAL A 111 25.23 -21.36 -21.94
CA VAL A 111 24.56 -22.11 -23.03
C VAL A 111 23.29 -21.38 -23.41
N GLY A 112 23.00 -21.30 -24.69
CA GLY A 112 21.74 -20.74 -25.19
C GLY A 112 20.53 -21.58 -24.78
N PHE A 113 19.36 -20.96 -24.83
CA PHE A 113 18.08 -21.55 -24.41
C PHE A 113 17.95 -21.80 -22.90
N ALA A 114 18.91 -21.39 -22.10
CA ALA A 114 18.86 -21.50 -20.68
C ALA A 114 18.33 -20.20 -20.04
N ASP A 115 17.64 -20.34 -18.93
CA ASP A 115 17.36 -19.21 -18.07
C ASP A 115 18.64 -18.80 -17.34
N PRO A 116 19.23 -17.63 -17.63
CA PRO A 116 20.48 -17.20 -17.00
C PRO A 116 20.31 -16.84 -15.53
N THR A 117 19.08 -16.78 -15.01
CA THR A 117 18.74 -16.44 -13.63
C THR A 117 18.57 -17.67 -12.75
N ARG A 118 18.30 -18.85 -13.33
CA ARG A 118 18.22 -20.13 -12.63
C ARG A 118 19.61 -20.75 -12.52
N ARG A 119 20.35 -20.32 -11.51
CA ARG A 119 21.73 -20.73 -11.30
C ARG A 119 21.84 -22.15 -10.72
N SER A 120 23.03 -22.75 -10.90
CA SER A 120 23.43 -23.99 -10.22
C SER A 120 23.38 -23.86 -8.70
N GLU A 121 23.47 -24.98 -7.97
CA GLU A 121 23.45 -25.08 -6.50
C GLU A 121 24.44 -24.18 -5.75
N ASP A 122 25.42 -23.61 -6.44
CA ASP A 122 26.39 -22.69 -5.86
C ASP A 122 25.78 -21.29 -5.67
N THR A 123 25.20 -21.10 -4.49
CA THR A 123 24.49 -19.89 -4.08
C THR A 123 25.42 -18.77 -3.60
N SER A 124 26.74 -18.91 -3.73
CA SER A 124 27.72 -17.97 -3.18
C SER A 124 27.73 -16.58 -3.85
N GLU A 125 27.12 -16.45 -5.02
CA GLU A 125 26.93 -15.18 -5.72
C GLU A 125 25.42 -14.87 -5.91
N VAL A 126 24.77 -14.46 -4.83
CA VAL A 126 23.39 -13.95 -4.91
C VAL A 126 23.44 -12.56 -5.53
N ASP A 127 23.10 -12.44 -6.80
CA ASP A 127 22.76 -11.16 -7.39
C ASP A 127 21.41 -10.70 -6.85
N TYR A 128 21.44 -9.81 -5.88
CA TYR A 128 20.24 -9.30 -5.19
C TYR A 128 19.19 -8.70 -6.15
N ASN A 129 19.60 -8.25 -7.31
CA ASN A 129 18.71 -7.73 -8.34
C ASN A 129 17.92 -8.83 -9.08
N ARG A 130 18.23 -10.10 -8.86
CA ARG A 130 17.60 -11.24 -9.53
C ARG A 130 16.92 -12.23 -8.58
N SER A 131 16.71 -11.85 -7.34
CA SER A 131 16.11 -12.72 -6.33
C SER A 131 14.59 -12.97 -6.55
N TYR A 132 14.04 -12.48 -7.65
CA TYR A 132 12.60 -12.53 -7.95
C TYR A 132 12.18 -13.72 -8.80
N TYR A 133 13.12 -14.34 -9.46
CA TYR A 133 12.86 -15.50 -10.29
C TYR A 133 12.88 -16.80 -9.47
N PRO A 134 12.16 -17.83 -9.93
CA PRO A 134 12.23 -19.14 -9.31
C PRO A 134 13.69 -19.57 -9.09
N LYS A 135 14.02 -20.03 -7.89
CA LYS A 135 15.39 -20.40 -7.52
C LYS A 135 15.66 -21.89 -7.66
N THR A 136 14.59 -22.69 -7.69
CA THR A 136 14.69 -24.14 -7.86
C THR A 136 14.18 -24.57 -9.21
N PRO A 137 14.71 -25.66 -9.81
CA PRO A 137 14.26 -26.11 -11.12
C PRO A 137 12.83 -26.62 -11.15
N GLU A 138 12.31 -27.09 -10.02
CA GLU A 138 10.95 -27.64 -9.89
C GLU A 138 9.90 -26.56 -9.72
N GLU A 139 10.30 -25.31 -9.53
CA GLU A 139 9.38 -24.22 -9.26
C GLU A 139 8.67 -23.79 -10.54
N SER A 140 7.35 -23.66 -10.43
CA SER A 140 6.49 -23.23 -11.53
C SER A 140 6.66 -21.75 -11.85
N ASP A 141 6.56 -21.37 -13.12
CA ASP A 141 6.49 -19.97 -13.55
C ASP A 141 5.14 -19.31 -13.20
N ILE A 142 4.17 -20.08 -12.73
CA ILE A 142 2.92 -19.55 -12.21
C ILE A 142 3.18 -18.93 -10.84
N ASN A 143 2.68 -17.71 -10.63
CA ASN A 143 2.85 -16.97 -9.39
C ASN A 143 2.45 -17.81 -8.17
N GLU A 144 3.27 -17.82 -7.14
CA GLU A 144 3.06 -18.63 -5.94
C GLU A 144 1.83 -18.24 -5.14
N LEU A 145 1.56 -16.94 -5.04
CA LEU A 145 0.35 -16.45 -4.42
C LEU A 145 -0.88 -16.96 -5.18
N ALA A 146 -0.84 -16.92 -6.52
CA ALA A 146 -1.89 -17.48 -7.37
C ALA A 146 -2.05 -18.99 -7.18
N ARG A 147 -0.97 -19.72 -6.86
CA ARG A 147 -1.02 -21.17 -6.58
C ARG A 147 -1.46 -21.52 -5.16
N GLY A 148 -1.55 -20.54 -4.27
CA GLY A 148 -1.83 -20.77 -2.85
C GLY A 148 -0.67 -21.40 -2.08
N SER A 149 0.55 -21.39 -2.64
CA SER A 149 1.75 -22.01 -2.06
C SER A 149 2.50 -21.02 -1.19
N LEU A 150 1.87 -20.50 -0.16
CA LEU A 150 2.46 -19.49 0.72
C LEU A 150 3.16 -20.17 1.90
N THR A 151 4.47 -20.33 1.81
CA THR A 151 5.30 -20.81 2.90
C THR A 151 6.38 -19.79 3.24
N ALA A 152 6.79 -19.72 4.50
CA ALA A 152 7.84 -18.79 4.94
C ALA A 152 9.21 -19.11 4.29
N THR A 153 9.39 -20.31 3.79
CA THR A 153 10.60 -20.74 3.06
C THR A 153 10.56 -20.43 1.59
N ASN A 154 9.44 -19.88 1.10
CA ASN A 154 9.28 -19.55 -0.28
C ASN A 154 10.22 -18.40 -0.69
N PRO A 155 11.11 -18.57 -1.68
CA PRO A 155 12.03 -17.56 -2.10
C PRO A 155 11.38 -16.30 -2.71
N ASN A 156 10.13 -16.37 -3.14
CA ASN A 156 9.37 -15.19 -3.54
C ASN A 156 8.77 -14.42 -2.37
N PHE A 157 8.71 -15.02 -1.20
CA PHE A 157 8.60 -14.31 0.06
C PHE A 157 10.00 -13.90 0.46
N ARG A 158 10.37 -12.71 0.11
CA ARG A 158 11.62 -12.16 0.56
C ARG A 158 11.57 -11.96 2.04
N GLU A 159 12.54 -12.54 2.71
CA GLU A 159 12.85 -12.17 4.08
C GLU A 159 12.92 -10.62 4.15
N GLY A 160 12.06 -10.03 4.96
CA GLY A 160 12.07 -8.60 5.24
C GLY A 160 11.29 -7.69 4.26
N THR A 161 10.69 -8.19 3.18
CA THR A 161 10.05 -7.27 2.20
C THR A 161 8.55 -7.35 2.12
N ARG A 162 7.88 -8.42 2.49
CA ARG A 162 6.44 -8.47 2.30
C ARG A 162 5.61 -8.29 3.54
N HIS A 163 5.81 -9.03 4.57
CA HIS A 163 4.84 -9.05 5.67
C HIS A 163 5.45 -9.34 7.02
N VAL A 164 6.68 -9.84 7.05
CA VAL A 164 7.36 -10.21 8.28
C VAL A 164 7.56 -8.99 9.17
N ASP A 165 7.85 -7.84 8.59
CA ASP A 165 8.07 -6.61 9.34
C ASP A 165 6.81 -6.00 9.94
N VAL A 166 5.66 -6.20 9.31
CA VAL A 166 4.39 -5.66 9.80
C VAL A 166 3.90 -6.47 11.00
N ALA A 167 4.01 -7.79 10.94
CA ALA A 167 3.64 -8.68 12.05
C ALA A 167 4.66 -8.66 13.19
N ALA A 168 5.96 -8.64 12.89
CA ALA A 168 7.03 -8.66 13.89
C ALA A 168 7.16 -7.33 14.66
N ALA A 169 6.69 -6.23 14.12
CA ALA A 169 6.83 -4.92 14.75
C ALA A 169 5.83 -4.65 15.89
N GLY A 170 4.93 -5.57 16.22
CA GLY A 170 3.91 -5.37 17.26
C GLY A 170 3.02 -4.14 17.01
N ARG A 171 2.88 -3.74 15.73
CA ARG A 171 2.08 -2.59 15.33
C ARG A 171 0.60 -2.89 15.21
N ASP A 172 0.24 -4.11 15.55
CA ASP A 172 -1.10 -4.64 15.37
C ASP A 172 -2.05 -4.27 16.52
N GLN A 173 -1.57 -3.49 17.47
CA GLN A 173 -2.38 -3.07 18.61
C GLN A 173 -2.23 -1.59 18.87
N PHE A 174 -3.34 -0.92 19.04
CA PHE A 174 -3.39 0.43 19.59
C PHE A 174 -4.42 0.50 20.72
N THR A 175 -4.12 1.30 21.71
CA THR A 175 -4.97 1.47 22.89
C THR A 175 -5.62 2.84 22.82
N VAL A 176 -6.93 2.87 22.91
CA VAL A 176 -7.72 4.10 23.03
C VAL A 176 -8.20 4.20 24.46
N SER A 177 -7.95 5.34 25.07
CA SER A 177 -8.49 5.66 26.38
C SER A 177 -9.85 6.33 26.20
N THR A 178 -10.87 5.79 26.84
CA THR A 178 -12.21 6.39 26.89
C THR A 178 -12.44 6.97 28.28
N VAL A 179 -13.00 8.17 28.34
CA VAL A 179 -13.40 8.81 29.60
C VAL A 179 -14.85 8.47 29.88
N ASN A 180 -15.11 7.84 30.99
CA ASN A 180 -16.46 7.49 31.44
C ASN A 180 -17.18 8.69 32.08
N GLU A 181 -18.48 8.57 32.34
CA GLU A 181 -19.28 9.63 32.97
C GLU A 181 -18.78 10.04 34.35
N ASP A 182 -18.14 9.13 35.07
CA ASP A 182 -17.52 9.37 36.39
C ASP A 182 -16.09 9.92 36.27
N LEU A 183 -15.63 10.27 35.08
CA LEU A 183 -14.29 10.73 34.74
C LEU A 183 -13.18 9.67 34.97
N THR A 184 -13.56 8.42 35.10
CA THR A 184 -12.57 7.32 35.06
C THR A 184 -12.14 7.03 33.61
N ILE A 185 -10.93 6.53 33.45
CA ILE A 185 -10.36 6.23 32.16
C ILE A 185 -10.33 4.72 31.98
N ASP A 186 -11.04 4.25 30.99
CA ASP A 186 -10.91 2.87 30.52
C ASP A 186 -10.03 2.82 29.28
N ALA A 187 -9.09 1.89 29.29
CA ALA A 187 -8.21 1.65 28.14
C ALA A 187 -8.73 0.45 27.38
N VAL A 188 -9.13 0.67 26.13
CA VAL A 188 -9.54 -0.39 25.21
C VAL A 188 -8.44 -0.59 24.18
N THR A 189 -7.90 -1.80 24.13
CA THR A 189 -6.89 -2.17 23.13
C THR A 189 -7.58 -2.78 21.91
N PHE A 190 -7.32 -2.21 20.77
CA PHE A 190 -7.79 -2.71 19.47
C PHE A 190 -6.64 -3.39 18.73
N ASN A 191 -6.94 -4.53 18.12
CA ASN A 191 -6.04 -5.14 17.16
C ASN A 191 -6.17 -4.40 15.83
N THR A 192 -5.06 -3.97 15.27
CA THR A 192 -5.02 -3.51 13.89
C THR A 192 -5.07 -4.70 12.94
N PHE A 193 -5.32 -4.44 11.68
CA PHE A 193 -5.30 -5.50 10.68
C PHE A 193 -3.87 -6.01 10.49
N SER A 194 -3.64 -7.29 10.73
CA SER A 194 -2.44 -7.96 10.25
C SER A 194 -2.62 -8.29 8.77
N GLU A 195 -1.55 -8.19 8.00
CA GLU A 195 -1.58 -8.66 6.61
C GLU A 195 -1.94 -10.15 6.58
N PRO A 196 -3.00 -10.56 5.89
CA PRO A 196 -3.49 -11.95 5.95
C PRO A 196 -2.53 -13.00 5.41
N ARG A 197 -1.47 -12.58 4.74
CA ARG A 197 -0.46 -13.47 4.14
C ARG A 197 0.74 -13.79 5.03
N VAL A 198 0.77 -13.28 6.23
CA VAL A 198 1.89 -13.57 7.14
C VAL A 198 1.86 -15.05 7.53
N ALA A 199 2.95 -15.74 7.24
CA ALA A 199 3.16 -17.10 7.73
C ALA A 199 3.51 -17.10 9.22
N ASN A 200 2.94 -18.01 9.96
CA ASN A 200 3.33 -18.26 11.36
C ASN A 200 4.72 -18.89 11.45
N SER A 201 5.29 -18.95 12.65
CA SER A 201 6.57 -19.60 12.91
C SER A 201 6.61 -21.09 12.54
N ASP A 202 5.46 -21.73 12.35
CA ASP A 202 5.29 -23.10 11.88
C ASP A 202 5.06 -23.20 10.36
N ASN A 203 5.28 -22.11 9.63
CA ASN A 203 5.06 -21.98 8.20
C ASN A 203 3.60 -22.14 7.74
N THR A 204 2.64 -21.97 8.63
CA THR A 204 1.24 -21.86 8.26
C THR A 204 0.86 -20.42 8.01
N ILE A 205 -0.12 -20.20 7.12
CA ILE A 205 -0.64 -18.85 6.87
C ILE A 205 -1.44 -18.40 8.09
N SER A 206 -1.04 -17.26 8.64
CA SER A 206 -1.75 -16.61 9.74
C SER A 206 -2.98 -15.89 9.21
N GLY A 207 -4.07 -15.94 9.95
CA GLY A 207 -5.28 -15.20 9.62
C GLY A 207 -6.28 -15.97 8.77
N THR A 208 -7.20 -15.25 8.15
CA THR A 208 -8.34 -15.81 7.40
C THR A 208 -8.06 -15.97 5.90
N TYR A 209 -6.91 -15.49 5.42
CA TYR A 209 -6.58 -15.52 4.02
C TYR A 209 -6.02 -16.87 3.59
N LYS A 210 -6.64 -17.47 2.59
CA LYS A 210 -6.26 -18.78 2.06
C LYS A 210 -6.63 -18.87 0.58
N PRO A 211 -5.75 -18.41 -0.33
CA PRO A 211 -6.03 -18.45 -1.76
C PRO A 211 -6.08 -19.88 -2.28
N THR A 212 -6.96 -20.13 -3.22
CA THR A 212 -7.14 -21.44 -3.84
C THR A 212 -6.93 -21.35 -5.35
N TYR A 213 -5.96 -22.11 -5.87
CA TYR A 213 -5.77 -22.23 -7.31
C TYR A 213 -6.98 -22.89 -7.98
N PRO A 214 -7.46 -22.41 -9.13
CA PRO A 214 -6.94 -21.32 -9.97
C PRO A 214 -7.67 -19.97 -9.76
N LEU A 215 -8.28 -19.72 -8.62
CA LEU A 215 -9.20 -18.61 -8.41
C LEU A 215 -8.52 -17.29 -8.06
N ASN A 216 -7.22 -17.31 -7.79
CA ASN A 216 -6.47 -16.10 -7.46
C ASN A 216 -5.66 -15.60 -8.66
N HIS A 217 -5.95 -14.38 -9.11
CA HIS A 217 -5.30 -13.73 -10.25
C HIS A 217 -4.33 -12.67 -9.74
N VAL A 218 -3.05 -12.82 -10.07
CA VAL A 218 -1.98 -11.99 -9.54
C VAL A 218 -1.17 -11.35 -10.67
N TYR A 219 -0.99 -10.03 -10.59
CA TYR A 219 -0.01 -9.27 -11.33
C TYR A 219 1.13 -8.93 -10.40
N GLU A 220 2.33 -9.42 -10.67
CA GLU A 220 3.52 -9.15 -9.88
C GLU A 220 4.64 -8.59 -10.73
N THR A 221 5.32 -7.55 -10.21
CA THR A 221 6.49 -6.98 -10.86
C THR A 221 7.76 -7.62 -10.34
N GLU A 222 8.87 -7.44 -11.05
CA GLU A 222 10.19 -7.97 -10.64
C GLU A 222 10.65 -7.49 -9.27
N THR A 223 10.18 -6.34 -8.80
CA THR A 223 10.50 -5.79 -7.48
C THR A 223 9.50 -6.20 -6.39
N GLY A 224 8.49 -7.00 -6.73
CA GLY A 224 7.51 -7.52 -5.77
C GLY A 224 6.36 -6.57 -5.48
N HIS A 225 6.12 -5.55 -6.30
CA HIS A 225 4.82 -4.88 -6.30
C HIS A 225 3.78 -5.82 -6.89
N LEU A 226 2.59 -5.85 -6.33
CA LEU A 226 1.56 -6.71 -6.86
C LEU A 226 0.16 -6.07 -6.82
N MET A 227 -0.67 -6.59 -7.70
CA MET A 227 -2.11 -6.39 -7.71
C MET A 227 -2.78 -7.76 -7.80
N GLU A 228 -3.73 -8.02 -6.93
CA GLU A 228 -4.34 -9.32 -6.72
C GLU A 228 -5.85 -9.20 -6.75
N PHE A 229 -6.48 -10.13 -7.46
CA PHE A 229 -7.92 -10.36 -7.46
C PHE A 229 -8.16 -11.82 -7.10
N ASP A 230 -8.61 -12.06 -5.89
CA ASP A 230 -8.86 -13.39 -5.37
C ASP A 230 -10.37 -13.64 -5.27
N ASP A 231 -10.84 -14.64 -6.01
CA ASP A 231 -12.22 -15.11 -6.01
C ASP A 231 -12.41 -16.38 -5.17
N THR A 232 -11.44 -16.74 -4.35
CA THR A 232 -11.54 -17.91 -3.47
C THR A 232 -12.76 -17.79 -2.55
N PRO A 233 -13.68 -18.78 -2.55
CA PRO A 233 -14.84 -18.76 -1.66
C PRO A 233 -14.46 -18.55 -0.21
N ASP A 234 -15.17 -17.67 0.47
CA ASP A 234 -14.94 -17.25 1.86
C ASP A 234 -13.63 -16.47 2.13
N HIS A 235 -12.79 -16.28 1.13
CA HIS A 235 -11.49 -15.59 1.25
C HIS A 235 -11.27 -14.53 0.16
N ALA A 236 -12.29 -14.22 -0.63
CA ALA A 236 -12.21 -13.27 -1.74
C ALA A 236 -11.68 -11.90 -1.29
N ARG A 237 -10.78 -11.31 -2.09
CA ARG A 237 -10.26 -9.97 -1.83
C ARG A 237 -9.71 -9.30 -3.09
N ILE A 238 -9.57 -7.98 -3.02
CA ILE A 238 -8.75 -7.19 -3.93
C ILE A 238 -7.62 -6.60 -3.11
N ASN A 239 -6.38 -6.76 -3.54
CA ASN A 239 -5.22 -6.25 -2.82
C ASN A 239 -4.23 -5.58 -3.77
N ILE A 240 -3.79 -4.37 -3.41
CA ILE A 240 -2.71 -3.65 -4.09
C ILE A 240 -1.60 -3.45 -3.08
N PHE A 241 -0.43 -4.00 -3.37
CA PHE A 241 0.68 -4.05 -2.44
C PHE A 241 1.96 -3.46 -3.05
N HIS A 242 2.61 -2.60 -2.29
CA HIS A 242 3.93 -2.08 -2.57
C HIS A 242 4.99 -2.85 -1.76
N ASN A 243 6.16 -3.12 -2.35
CA ASN A 243 7.21 -3.91 -1.73
C ASN A 243 7.80 -3.33 -0.42
N SER A 244 7.54 -2.06 -0.11
CA SER A 244 7.89 -1.45 1.19
C SER A 244 6.95 -1.81 2.33
N GLY A 245 5.87 -2.57 2.07
CA GLY A 245 4.86 -2.92 3.05
C GLY A 245 3.60 -2.04 3.03
N THR A 246 3.55 -1.00 2.21
CA THR A 246 2.32 -0.21 2.01
C THR A 246 1.32 -0.99 1.16
N TYR A 247 0.06 -1.07 1.60
CA TYR A 247 -0.99 -1.78 0.85
C TYR A 247 -2.39 -1.20 1.05
N MET A 248 -3.25 -1.54 0.10
CA MET A 248 -4.70 -1.34 0.18
C MET A 248 -5.40 -2.68 -0.07
N GLU A 249 -6.27 -3.08 0.83
CA GLU A 249 -7.07 -4.29 0.71
C GLU A 249 -8.57 -3.99 0.80
N LEU A 250 -9.33 -4.65 -0.04
CA LEU A 250 -10.79 -4.78 0.07
C LEU A 250 -11.09 -6.24 0.39
N SER A 251 -11.51 -6.52 1.62
CA SER A 251 -11.78 -7.89 2.07
C SER A 251 -13.16 -8.39 1.64
N LYS A 252 -13.41 -9.68 1.80
CA LYS A 252 -14.69 -10.34 1.46
C LYS A 252 -15.92 -9.69 2.09
N ASN A 253 -15.76 -9.03 3.22
CA ASN A 253 -16.87 -8.37 3.94
C ASN A 253 -17.05 -6.91 3.52
N GLY A 254 -16.33 -6.45 2.50
CA GLY A 254 -16.31 -5.05 2.09
C GLY A 254 -15.51 -4.12 3.01
N THR A 255 -14.78 -4.66 3.98
CA THR A 255 -13.87 -3.88 4.81
C THR A 255 -12.70 -3.41 3.95
N ARG A 256 -12.43 -2.11 4.00
CA ARG A 256 -11.26 -1.50 3.37
C ARG A 256 -10.17 -1.29 4.41
N VAL A 257 -8.98 -1.77 4.12
CA VAL A 257 -7.77 -1.54 4.92
C VAL A 257 -6.79 -0.74 4.08
N ASN A 258 -6.30 0.37 4.62
CA ASN A 258 -5.16 1.09 4.09
C ASN A 258 -4.05 1.02 5.13
N HIS A 259 -2.91 0.50 4.73
CA HIS A 259 -1.70 0.50 5.55
C HIS A 259 -0.61 1.28 4.82
N THR A 260 -0.03 2.27 5.50
CA THR A 260 1.06 3.08 4.96
C THR A 260 2.30 2.87 5.82
N ALA A 261 3.34 2.29 5.25
CA ALA A 261 4.61 2.03 5.95
C ALA A 261 5.47 3.29 6.15
N GLY A 262 5.20 4.33 5.38
CA GLY A 262 5.87 5.64 5.45
C GLY A 262 4.90 6.77 5.79
N ASP A 263 5.13 7.94 5.24
CA ASP A 263 4.28 9.11 5.41
C ASP A 263 3.03 9.05 4.52
N GLU A 264 1.91 9.53 5.01
CA GLU A 264 0.69 9.70 4.24
C GLU A 264 0.41 11.19 4.00
N HIS A 265 0.28 11.58 2.73
CA HIS A 265 -0.03 12.94 2.29
C HIS A 265 -1.37 12.98 1.56
N ASN A 266 -2.37 13.63 2.17
CA ASN A 266 -3.69 13.80 1.59
C ASN A 266 -3.95 15.26 1.23
N THR A 267 -4.16 15.57 -0.05
CA THR A 267 -4.52 16.89 -0.54
C THR A 267 -5.83 16.82 -1.30
N ALA A 268 -6.79 17.63 -0.94
CA ALA A 268 -8.09 17.68 -1.60
C ALA A 268 -8.64 19.11 -1.62
N LEU A 269 -9.42 19.44 -2.64
CA LEU A 269 -10.17 20.70 -2.67
C LEU A 269 -11.22 20.72 -1.56
N ASN A 270 -12.01 19.66 -1.45
CA ASN A 270 -12.99 19.44 -0.40
C ASN A 270 -12.93 18.00 0.08
N ARG A 271 -13.13 17.77 1.37
CA ARG A 271 -13.24 16.43 1.94
C ARG A 271 -14.56 16.29 2.68
N PHE A 272 -15.33 15.26 2.32
CA PHE A 272 -16.58 14.89 2.97
C PHE A 272 -16.40 13.49 3.57
N THR A 273 -16.66 13.35 4.86
CA THR A 273 -16.58 12.07 5.56
C THR A 273 -17.89 11.84 6.30
N ASN A 274 -18.55 10.71 6.07
CA ASN A 274 -19.75 10.29 6.78
C ASN A 274 -19.51 8.89 7.34
N ILE A 275 -19.50 8.78 8.67
CA ILE A 275 -19.28 7.54 9.40
C ILE A 275 -20.57 7.22 10.14
N LYS A 276 -21.13 6.05 9.86
CA LYS A 276 -22.46 5.67 10.40
C LYS A 276 -22.40 5.18 11.84
N ASP A 277 -21.23 4.77 12.30
CA ASP A 277 -21.04 4.23 13.64
C ASP A 277 -19.92 5.01 14.34
N ASN A 278 -18.75 4.45 14.52
CA ASN A 278 -17.70 5.07 15.34
C ASN A 278 -16.50 5.50 14.51
N GLU A 279 -15.91 6.64 14.84
CA GLU A 279 -14.58 7.05 14.37
C GLU A 279 -13.62 7.12 15.55
N THR A 280 -12.44 6.50 15.39
CA THR A 280 -11.37 6.56 16.38
C THR A 280 -10.10 7.07 15.72
N LEU A 281 -9.49 8.12 16.31
CA LEU A 281 -8.22 8.67 15.86
C LEU A 281 -7.21 8.61 17.00
N THR A 282 -6.10 7.89 16.80
CA THR A 282 -4.98 7.83 17.74
C THR A 282 -3.74 8.43 17.11
N VAL A 283 -3.10 9.37 17.80
CA VAL A 283 -1.87 10.03 17.38
C VAL A 283 -0.84 9.92 18.50
N ASN A 284 0.21 9.13 18.28
CA ASN A 284 1.28 8.95 19.27
C ASN A 284 2.24 10.16 19.38
N GLY A 285 2.19 11.07 18.43
CA GLY A 285 2.99 12.28 18.39
C GLY A 285 2.13 13.53 18.62
N SER A 286 2.39 14.56 17.83
CA SER A 286 1.66 15.83 17.91
C SER A 286 0.55 15.89 16.86
N MET A 287 -0.60 16.41 17.22
CA MET A 287 -1.68 16.75 16.31
C MET A 287 -1.83 18.26 16.20
N LYS A 288 -1.95 18.78 14.98
CA LYS A 288 -2.16 20.19 14.70
C LYS A 288 -3.30 20.39 13.73
N ILE A 289 -4.27 21.21 14.10
CA ILE A 289 -5.39 21.60 13.25
C ILE A 289 -5.27 23.09 12.96
N LEU A 290 -5.19 23.47 11.68
CA LEU A 290 -5.18 24.85 11.22
C LEU A 290 -6.40 25.07 10.35
N VAL A 291 -7.19 26.07 10.67
CA VAL A 291 -8.40 26.45 9.94
C VAL A 291 -8.25 27.87 9.42
N ASN A 292 -8.70 28.12 8.19
CA ASN A 292 -8.72 29.43 7.56
C ASN A 292 -7.35 30.15 7.54
N THR A 293 -6.32 29.46 7.07
CA THR A 293 -4.96 30.04 6.92
C THR A 293 -4.92 31.22 5.96
N ASP A 294 -5.85 31.28 4.98
CA ASP A 294 -5.96 32.36 3.99
C ASP A 294 -6.75 33.58 4.49
N ARG A 295 -7.27 33.53 5.72
CA ARG A 295 -7.97 34.62 6.39
C ARG A 295 -9.22 35.12 5.64
N ILE A 296 -9.98 34.19 5.07
CA ILE A 296 -11.23 34.47 4.39
C ILE A 296 -12.34 34.69 5.45
N GLU A 297 -13.12 35.75 5.28
CA GLU A 297 -14.23 36.05 6.20
C GLU A 297 -15.32 34.98 6.17
N GLY A 298 -15.91 34.64 7.31
CA GLY A 298 -17.01 33.67 7.42
C GLY A 298 -16.60 32.21 7.45
N GLN A 299 -15.30 31.88 7.58
CA GLN A 299 -14.82 30.51 7.72
C GLN A 299 -14.68 30.13 9.19
N ASN A 300 -15.28 29.00 9.59
CA ASN A 300 -15.36 28.56 10.98
C ASN A 300 -14.74 27.16 11.18
N PHE A 301 -14.45 26.85 12.42
CA PHE A 301 -14.27 25.48 12.89
C PHE A 301 -15.43 25.18 13.87
N ASP A 302 -16.41 24.42 13.43
CA ASP A 302 -17.61 24.10 14.18
C ASP A 302 -17.53 22.67 14.72
N ILE A 303 -17.83 22.49 16.01
CA ILE A 303 -18.03 21.19 16.64
C ILE A 303 -19.47 21.18 17.16
N GLN A 304 -20.29 20.30 16.62
CA GLN A 304 -21.64 20.06 17.06
C GLN A 304 -21.79 18.64 17.58
N ILE A 305 -22.35 18.51 18.77
CA ILE A 305 -22.65 17.23 19.40
C ILE A 305 -24.14 17.24 19.72
N ASP A 306 -24.86 16.30 19.14
CA ASP A 306 -26.30 16.23 19.25
C ASP A 306 -26.76 15.51 20.53
N ASP A 307 -28.08 15.45 20.71
CA ASP A 307 -28.80 15.06 21.90
C ASP A 307 -28.30 13.77 22.57
N GLY A 308 -28.06 13.82 23.85
CA GLY A 308 -27.66 12.70 24.69
C GLY A 308 -26.16 12.33 24.64
N ALA A 309 -25.31 13.07 23.89
CA ALA A 309 -23.87 12.84 23.80
C ALA A 309 -23.06 13.92 24.54
N ASN A 310 -21.84 13.60 24.93
CA ASN A 310 -20.97 14.47 25.73
C ASN A 310 -19.72 14.87 24.94
N LEU A 311 -19.21 16.07 25.19
CA LEU A 311 -17.85 16.49 24.81
C LEU A 311 -16.93 16.35 26.03
N ASN A 312 -15.99 15.41 25.99
CA ASN A 312 -15.01 15.19 27.02
C ASN A 312 -13.62 15.67 26.53
N ILE A 313 -12.98 16.55 27.28
CA ILE A 313 -11.61 17.01 27.03
C ILE A 313 -10.78 16.74 28.28
N GLN A 314 -9.78 15.87 28.15
CA GLN A 314 -8.89 15.52 29.27
C GLN A 314 -7.45 15.81 28.92
N VAL A 315 -6.73 16.39 29.86
CA VAL A 315 -5.28 16.62 29.80
C VAL A 315 -4.66 16.06 31.08
N ASP A 316 -4.02 14.90 31.01
CA ASP A 316 -3.48 14.19 32.19
C ASP A 316 -2.30 14.93 32.84
N ARG A 317 -1.39 15.42 32.01
CA ARG A 317 -0.19 16.13 32.50
C ARG A 317 0.11 17.26 31.52
N GLY A 318 -0.07 18.49 32.00
CA GLY A 318 0.15 19.68 31.19
C GLY A 318 -0.92 20.72 31.41
N ALA A 319 -1.09 21.64 30.50
CA ALA A 319 -2.05 22.73 30.56
C ALA A 319 -2.98 22.72 29.35
N ALA A 320 -4.24 23.02 29.56
CA ALA A 320 -5.16 23.42 28.51
C ALA A 320 -5.16 24.95 28.40
N ASN A 321 -4.68 25.49 27.28
CA ASN A 321 -4.58 26.94 27.06
C ASN A 321 -5.61 27.37 26.01
N ILE A 322 -6.46 28.34 26.38
CA ILE A 322 -7.43 28.96 25.47
C ILE A 322 -7.08 30.43 25.34
N VAL A 323 -6.63 30.86 24.18
CA VAL A 323 -6.29 32.25 23.90
C VAL A 323 -7.18 32.78 22.78
N VAL A 324 -8.00 33.77 23.11
CA VAL A 324 -8.97 34.38 22.17
C VAL A 324 -8.70 35.89 22.13
N LYS A 325 -8.53 36.42 20.93
CA LYS A 325 -8.37 37.91 20.75
C LYS A 325 -9.72 38.64 20.72
N GLY A 326 -10.81 37.92 20.52
CA GLY A 326 -12.16 38.45 20.54
C GLY A 326 -12.91 38.05 21.82
N ASN A 327 -14.19 37.75 21.70
CA ASN A 327 -15.05 37.39 22.82
C ASN A 327 -15.02 35.87 23.08
N VAL A 328 -15.12 35.47 24.33
CA VAL A 328 -15.43 34.12 24.76
C VAL A 328 -16.86 34.14 25.35
N ASN A 329 -17.76 33.39 24.77
CA ASN A 329 -19.14 33.24 25.23
C ASN A 329 -19.34 31.80 25.74
N LEU A 330 -19.65 31.65 27.01
CA LEU A 330 -20.00 30.39 27.66
C LEU A 330 -21.46 30.45 28.10
N LYS A 331 -22.30 29.54 27.64
CA LYS A 331 -23.73 29.42 28.04
C LYS A 331 -23.96 27.95 28.38
N ALA A 332 -24.48 27.75 29.59
CA ALA A 332 -25.02 26.46 30.02
C ALA A 332 -26.47 26.67 30.48
N ASP A 333 -27.38 25.78 30.09
CA ASP A 333 -28.77 25.80 30.60
C ASP A 333 -28.84 25.08 31.95
N GLY A 334 -27.86 24.25 32.28
CA GLY A 334 -27.64 23.65 33.59
C GLY A 334 -26.54 24.36 34.37
N ASP A 335 -25.78 23.62 35.13
CA ASP A 335 -24.72 24.13 36.00
C ASP A 335 -23.43 24.39 35.22
N LEU A 336 -22.71 25.44 35.59
CA LEU A 336 -21.33 25.70 35.23
C LEU A 336 -20.44 25.54 36.47
N ASN A 337 -19.71 24.43 36.57
CA ASN A 337 -18.86 24.12 37.70
C ASN A 337 -17.38 24.38 37.36
N ALA A 338 -16.69 25.16 38.19
CA ALA A 338 -15.25 25.35 38.11
C ALA A 338 -14.59 24.93 39.42
N ASN A 339 -13.76 23.90 39.40
CA ASN A 339 -13.06 23.39 40.56
C ASN A 339 -11.56 23.41 40.30
N ALA A 340 -10.82 24.14 41.14
CA ALA A 340 -9.36 24.22 41.02
C ALA A 340 -8.74 24.58 42.36
N ALA A 341 -7.44 24.32 42.54
CA ALA A 341 -6.70 24.78 43.71
C ALA A 341 -6.71 26.31 43.83
N ASN A 342 -6.60 27.01 42.70
CA ASN A 342 -6.70 28.48 42.64
C ASN A 342 -7.52 28.88 41.39
N ILE A 343 -8.45 29.80 41.60
CA ILE A 343 -9.20 30.42 40.50
C ILE A 343 -8.87 31.94 40.53
N SER A 344 -8.35 32.49 39.46
CA SER A 344 -8.06 33.91 39.31
C SER A 344 -8.88 34.48 38.15
N LEU A 345 -9.73 35.44 38.44
CA LEU A 345 -10.53 36.16 37.45
C LEU A 345 -10.06 37.62 37.44
N ASN A 346 -9.48 38.05 36.34
CA ASN A 346 -8.93 39.40 36.18
C ASN A 346 -9.61 40.13 35.04
N SER A 347 -10.03 41.37 35.23
CA SER A 347 -10.68 42.19 34.23
C SER A 347 -10.11 43.61 34.28
N GLU A 348 -9.66 44.12 33.12
CA GLU A 348 -9.22 45.51 33.00
C GLU A 348 -10.38 46.52 33.02
N GLY A 349 -11.60 46.05 32.76
CA GLY A 349 -12.81 46.89 32.76
C GLY A 349 -13.74 46.51 33.87
N LYS A 350 -15.00 46.23 33.55
CA LYS A 350 -16.02 45.83 34.52
C LYS A 350 -16.05 44.32 34.69
N PHE A 351 -16.14 43.89 35.93
CA PHE A 351 -16.48 42.52 36.29
C PHE A 351 -17.88 42.53 36.92
N ASN A 352 -18.87 41.91 36.27
CA ASN A 352 -20.25 41.85 36.77
C ASN A 352 -20.58 40.41 37.18
N MET A 353 -21.10 40.23 38.37
CA MET A 353 -21.69 38.99 38.85
C MET A 353 -23.17 39.27 39.18
N ILE A 354 -24.08 38.59 38.50
CA ILE A 354 -25.52 38.78 38.67
C ILE A 354 -26.15 37.41 38.88
N ALA A 355 -26.90 37.25 39.96
CA ALA A 355 -27.68 36.06 40.22
C ALA A 355 -29.19 36.41 40.35
N GLY A 356 -30.06 35.54 39.96
CA GLY A 356 -31.49 35.67 40.15
C GLY A 356 -31.94 35.39 41.60
N SER A 357 -31.12 34.70 42.38
CA SER A 357 -31.30 34.47 43.81
C SER A 357 -30.10 34.93 44.62
N ASP A 358 -29.26 34.02 45.11
CA ASP A 358 -28.17 34.33 46.02
C ASP A 358 -26.81 34.28 45.34
N ILE A 359 -25.91 35.18 45.69
CA ILE A 359 -24.48 35.06 45.48
C ILE A 359 -23.86 34.72 46.82
N LYS A 360 -23.31 33.51 46.97
CA LYS A 360 -22.62 33.08 48.19
C LYS A 360 -21.11 33.09 48.00
N ILE A 361 -20.42 33.87 48.78
CA ILE A 361 -18.97 33.90 48.84
C ILE A 361 -18.57 33.43 50.23
N SER A 362 -17.79 32.35 50.33
CA SER A 362 -17.32 31.84 51.62
C SER A 362 -15.88 31.35 51.53
N GLY A 363 -15.07 31.63 52.54
CA GLY A 363 -13.70 31.23 52.65
C GLY A 363 -13.17 31.47 54.07
N ALA A 364 -11.95 31.06 54.36
CA ALA A 364 -11.29 31.36 55.65
C ALA A 364 -11.15 32.89 55.88
N SER A 365 -10.95 33.64 54.81
CA SER A 365 -11.06 35.08 54.78
C SER A 365 -11.67 35.53 53.46
N VAL A 366 -12.43 36.62 53.49
CA VAL A 366 -12.93 37.33 52.31
C VAL A 366 -12.45 38.75 52.41
N ASP A 367 -11.61 39.19 51.50
CA ASP A 367 -11.10 40.53 51.43
C ASP A 367 -11.72 41.27 50.24
N ILE A 368 -12.34 42.40 50.48
CA ILE A 368 -12.98 43.25 49.49
C ILE A 368 -12.37 44.64 49.62
N ASP A 369 -11.60 45.05 48.62
CA ASP A 369 -10.98 46.38 48.58
C ASP A 369 -11.53 47.18 47.40
N GLY A 370 -11.92 48.39 47.62
CA GLY A 370 -12.49 49.28 46.60
C GLY A 370 -12.96 50.61 47.14
N THR A 371 -13.09 51.60 46.25
CA THR A 371 -13.55 52.95 46.65
C THR A 371 -14.53 53.49 45.60
N PRO A 372 -15.85 53.60 45.94
CA PRO A 372 -16.51 53.16 47.16
C PRO A 372 -16.85 51.68 47.19
N ILE A 373 -17.05 51.07 48.35
CA ILE A 373 -17.69 49.82 48.60
C ILE A 373 -19.12 50.13 49.01
N ASP A 374 -20.12 49.75 48.21
CA ASP A 374 -21.56 49.92 48.50
C ASP A 374 -22.18 48.55 48.75
N LEU A 375 -22.63 48.31 50.00
CA LEU A 375 -23.22 47.08 50.43
C LEU A 375 -24.68 47.37 50.84
N ASN A 376 -25.64 47.18 49.92
CA ASN A 376 -27.04 47.41 50.18
C ASN A 376 -27.77 46.15 50.65
#